data_efe7f01caab007189ceca9b3d969ba71
#
_entry.id   efe7f01caab007189ceca9b3d969ba71
#
_cell.length_a   1.000
_cell.length_b   1.000
_cell.length_c   1.000
_cell.angle_alpha   90.00
_cell.angle_beta   90.00
_cell.angle_gamma   90.00
#
_symmetry.space_group_name_H-M   'P 1'
#
loop_
_entity.id
_entity.type
_entity.pdbx_description
1 polymer ?
#
loop_
_entity_poly.entity_id
_entity_poly.type
_entity_poly.pdbx_seq_one_letter_code
_entity_poly.pdbx_strand_id
1 'polypeptide(L)'
;MADKLAKQKSDMRALYLHSFSKQAQVDDEPAWVNPFHAQIFGIYTIGELNTQPTALVVAPDQKLELAGTNLVCCRNEAEMLKEFWTLYKSGPPENLATYNGRKYTIPCLYWRSALHGVEIANTDLLHDRYKPGPHVDLADVLTYHGLLRIPTLAVLAAQLNIAMPSIPEGDTTQQMINAALVAPNAAMLQMLAKNGVEYAGVIAQIGAHWRKQLHKTAYR
;
A
#
# COMPACT_ATOMS: atom_id res chain seq x y z
N MET A 1 5.90 21.58 26.39
CA MET A 1 5.80 21.47 24.92
C MET A 1 6.68 20.37 24.35
N ALA A 2 7.87 20.11 24.87
CA ALA A 2 8.77 19.04 24.42
C ALA A 2 8.17 17.62 24.58
N ASP A 3 7.40 17.36 25.66
CA ASP A 3 6.78 16.05 25.92
C ASP A 3 5.64 15.66 24.97
N LYS A 4 4.97 16.64 24.33
CA LYS A 4 3.96 16.33 23.31
C LYS A 4 4.57 15.95 21.97
N LEU A 5 5.75 16.45 21.64
CA LEU A 5 6.52 16.08 20.42
C LEU A 5 7.21 14.70 20.57
N ALA A 6 7.57 14.33 21.80
CA ALA A 6 8.18 13.02 22.08
C ALA A 6 7.16 11.85 21.98
N LYS A 7 5.86 12.12 22.17
CA LYS A 7 4.78 11.13 22.03
C LYS A 7 4.34 10.85 20.59
N GLN A 8 4.82 11.60 19.62
CA GLN A 8 4.51 11.44 18.18
C GLN A 8 5.57 10.63 17.43
N LYS A 9 6.25 9.70 18.10
CA LYS A 9 6.91 8.58 17.39
C LYS A 9 5.87 7.52 17.10
N SER A 10 4.83 7.88 16.35
CA SER A 10 3.96 6.87 15.80
C SER A 10 4.74 6.12 14.72
N ASP A 11 4.83 4.81 14.89
CA ASP A 11 5.41 3.93 13.89
C ASP A 11 4.70 4.16 12.55
N MET A 12 5.45 4.06 11.47
CA MET A 12 4.86 4.06 10.14
C MET A 12 4.58 2.63 9.71
N ARG A 13 3.39 2.43 9.15
CA ARG A 13 3.02 1.18 8.50
C ARG A 13 2.97 1.41 7.00
N ALA A 14 3.89 0.79 6.28
CA ALA A 14 3.88 0.82 4.82
C ALA A 14 2.65 0.09 4.30
N LEU A 15 2.02 0.66 3.29
CA LEU A 15 0.83 0.15 2.62
C LEU A 15 1.07 0.09 1.12
N TYR A 16 0.80 -1.06 0.53
CA TYR A 16 0.83 -1.31 -0.89
C TYR A 16 -0.46 -2.02 -1.34
N LEU A 17 -0.95 -1.71 -2.54
CA LEU A 17 -2.10 -2.37 -3.15
C LEU A 17 -1.69 -3.08 -4.44
N HIS A 18 -2.15 -4.32 -4.60
CA HIS A 18 -2.34 -4.90 -5.92
C HIS A 18 -3.74 -4.57 -6.41
N SER A 19 -3.81 -3.89 -7.52
CA SER A 19 -5.05 -3.57 -8.21
C SER A 19 -5.07 -4.13 -9.62
N PHE A 20 -6.24 -4.29 -10.16
CA PHE A 20 -6.45 -4.74 -11.53
C PHE A 20 -7.68 -4.05 -12.14
N SER A 21 -7.79 -4.09 -13.45
CA SER A 21 -9.00 -3.70 -14.17
C SER A 21 -9.31 -4.70 -15.27
N LYS A 22 -10.60 -4.89 -15.53
CA LYS A 22 -11.07 -5.66 -16.69
C LYS A 22 -10.87 -4.90 -18.01
N GLN A 23 -10.75 -3.57 -17.93
CA GLN A 23 -10.42 -2.70 -19.05
C GLN A 23 -8.90 -2.51 -19.11
N ALA A 24 -8.33 -2.44 -20.31
CA ALA A 24 -6.91 -2.21 -20.46
C ALA A 24 -6.54 -0.74 -20.24
N GLN A 25 -7.31 0.18 -20.80
CA GLN A 25 -7.07 1.62 -20.76
C GLN A 25 -8.35 2.40 -20.57
N VAL A 26 -8.24 3.55 -19.92
CA VAL A 26 -9.27 4.58 -19.81
C VAL A 26 -8.56 5.93 -19.89
N ASP A 27 -9.03 6.82 -20.77
CA ASP A 27 -8.48 8.18 -20.96
C ASP A 27 -6.95 8.19 -21.18
N ASP A 28 -6.44 7.30 -22.04
CA ASP A 28 -5.00 7.14 -22.37
C ASP A 28 -4.11 6.66 -21.21
N GLU A 29 -4.67 6.34 -20.05
CA GLU A 29 -3.97 5.74 -18.93
C GLU A 29 -4.37 4.26 -18.74
N PRO A 30 -3.48 3.40 -18.17
CA PRO A 30 -3.86 2.06 -17.76
C PRO A 30 -5.03 2.12 -16.76
N ALA A 31 -6.12 1.42 -17.03
CA ALA A 31 -7.32 1.50 -16.18
C ALA A 31 -7.09 1.03 -14.74
N TRP A 32 -6.09 0.17 -14.49
CA TRP A 32 -5.74 -0.34 -13.18
C TRP A 32 -5.04 0.70 -12.27
N VAL A 33 -4.56 1.83 -12.81
CA VAL A 33 -4.06 2.96 -12.00
C VAL A 33 -5.12 4.04 -11.75
N ASN A 34 -6.31 3.87 -12.31
CA ASN A 34 -7.41 4.81 -12.09
C ASN A 34 -8.33 4.30 -10.97
N PRO A 35 -8.47 5.01 -9.83
CA PRO A 35 -9.26 4.56 -8.69
C PRO A 35 -10.72 4.22 -9.02
N PHE A 36 -11.29 4.85 -10.04
CA PHE A 36 -12.69 4.63 -10.44
C PHE A 36 -12.89 3.35 -11.28
N HIS A 37 -11.84 2.85 -11.91
CA HIS A 37 -11.88 1.68 -12.78
C HIS A 37 -11.15 0.47 -12.20
N ALA A 38 -10.23 0.71 -11.27
CA ALA A 38 -9.47 -0.34 -10.61
C ALA A 38 -10.34 -1.11 -9.60
N GLN A 39 -10.01 -2.39 -9.43
CA GLN A 39 -10.46 -3.24 -8.33
C GLN A 39 -9.24 -3.65 -7.51
N ILE A 40 -9.41 -3.85 -6.21
CA ILE A 40 -8.31 -4.25 -5.34
C ILE A 40 -8.28 -5.77 -5.25
N PHE A 41 -7.15 -6.35 -5.63
CA PHE A 41 -6.87 -7.79 -5.51
C PHE A 41 -6.18 -8.13 -4.19
N GLY A 42 -5.31 -7.26 -3.68
CA GLY A 42 -4.57 -7.47 -2.45
C GLY A 42 -4.20 -6.18 -1.74
N ILE A 43 -4.19 -6.23 -0.42
CA ILE A 43 -3.77 -5.15 0.48
C ILE A 43 -2.63 -5.67 1.35
N TYR A 44 -1.47 -5.01 1.30
CA TYR A 44 -0.26 -5.45 1.97
C TYR A 44 0.24 -4.37 2.90
N THR A 45 0.52 -4.74 4.15
CA THR A 45 1.04 -3.81 5.14
C THR A 45 2.24 -4.39 5.88
N ILE A 46 3.19 -3.52 6.20
CA ILE A 46 4.33 -3.87 7.04
C ILE A 46 4.68 -2.69 7.95
N GLY A 47 4.78 -2.94 9.25
CA GLY A 47 5.22 -1.94 10.23
C GLY A 47 6.75 -1.83 10.26
N GLU A 48 7.27 -0.71 10.74
CA GLU A 48 8.72 -0.47 10.85
C GLU A 48 9.41 -1.28 11.93
N LEU A 49 8.74 -1.55 13.03
CA LEU A 49 9.32 -2.23 14.19
C LEU A 49 9.11 -3.75 14.15
N ASN A 50 9.68 -4.42 13.15
CA ASN A 50 9.66 -5.89 13.05
C ASN A 50 8.30 -6.54 13.29
N THR A 51 7.21 -5.83 13.00
CA THR A 51 5.88 -6.42 13.03
C THR A 51 5.74 -7.36 11.85
N GLN A 52 5.14 -8.51 12.11
CA GLN A 52 4.84 -9.47 11.06
C GLN A 52 4.05 -8.79 9.94
N PRO A 53 4.50 -8.88 8.67
CA PRO A 53 3.75 -8.35 7.54
C PRO A 53 2.33 -8.94 7.50
N THR A 54 1.36 -8.14 7.05
CA THR A 54 0.00 -8.61 6.80
C THR A 54 -0.31 -8.52 5.33
N ALA A 55 -0.85 -9.60 4.77
CA ALA A 55 -1.33 -9.69 3.40
C ALA A 55 -2.80 -10.11 3.41
N LEU A 56 -3.67 -9.26 2.90
CA LEU A 56 -5.07 -9.57 2.63
C LEU A 56 -5.19 -9.76 1.12
N VAL A 57 -5.69 -10.90 0.68
CA VAL A 57 -5.79 -11.23 -0.76
C VAL A 57 -7.16 -11.81 -1.09
N VAL A 58 -7.67 -11.49 -2.28
CA VAL A 58 -8.87 -12.13 -2.81
C VAL A 58 -8.48 -13.53 -3.30
N ALA A 59 -8.81 -14.53 -2.51
CA ALA A 59 -8.48 -15.93 -2.75
C ALA A 59 -9.62 -16.84 -2.24
N PRO A 60 -10.80 -16.84 -2.93
CA PRO A 60 -11.95 -17.60 -2.49
C PRO A 60 -11.61 -19.09 -2.42
N ASP A 61 -12.05 -19.73 -1.33
CA ASP A 61 -11.89 -21.17 -1.08
C ASP A 61 -10.44 -21.70 -1.08
N GLN A 62 -9.44 -20.79 -0.98
CA GLN A 62 -8.03 -21.14 -0.89
C GLN A 62 -7.53 -21.04 0.55
N LYS A 63 -6.65 -21.97 0.91
CA LYS A 63 -5.82 -21.88 2.12
C LYS A 63 -4.38 -21.65 1.68
N LEU A 64 -3.94 -20.44 1.87
CA LEU A 64 -2.58 -20.04 1.49
C LEU A 64 -1.76 -19.80 2.75
N GLU A 65 -0.48 -20.12 2.67
CA GLU A 65 0.48 -19.84 3.74
C GLU A 65 1.68 -19.10 3.15
N LEU A 66 2.12 -18.07 3.83
CA LEU A 66 3.34 -17.34 3.49
C LEU A 66 4.17 -17.19 4.76
N ALA A 67 5.33 -17.86 4.80
CA ALA A 67 6.18 -17.89 5.96
C ALA A 67 6.50 -16.47 6.46
N GLY A 68 6.34 -16.22 7.76
CA GLY A 68 6.61 -14.93 8.38
C GLY A 68 5.57 -13.83 8.05
N THR A 69 4.44 -14.17 7.43
CA THR A 69 3.39 -13.23 7.04
C THR A 69 2.05 -13.65 7.63
N ASN A 70 1.30 -12.71 8.18
CA ASN A 70 -0.11 -12.91 8.49
C ASN A 70 -0.91 -12.81 7.18
N LEU A 71 -1.19 -13.96 6.56
CA LEU A 71 -1.89 -14.04 5.29
C LEU A 71 -3.36 -14.38 5.52
N VAL A 72 -4.24 -13.49 5.07
CA VAL A 72 -5.70 -13.63 5.16
C VAL A 72 -6.28 -13.78 3.76
N CYS A 73 -6.90 -14.93 3.48
CA CYS A 73 -7.63 -15.18 2.24
C CYS A 73 -9.07 -14.69 2.39
N CYS A 74 -9.46 -13.76 1.55
CA CYS A 74 -10.80 -13.18 1.52
C CYS A 74 -11.58 -13.71 0.33
N ARG A 75 -12.88 -13.93 0.48
CA ARG A 75 -13.74 -14.45 -0.58
C ARG A 75 -13.95 -13.46 -1.72
N ASN A 76 -13.89 -12.16 -1.40
CA ASN A 76 -14.10 -11.08 -2.35
C ASN A 76 -13.48 -9.77 -1.83
N GLU A 77 -13.50 -8.74 -2.67
CA GLU A 77 -12.97 -7.42 -2.36
C GLU A 77 -13.67 -6.74 -1.16
N ALA A 78 -15.00 -6.90 -1.03
CA ALA A 78 -15.74 -6.30 0.07
C ALA A 78 -15.32 -6.86 1.44
N GLU A 79 -15.13 -8.17 1.54
CA GLU A 79 -14.60 -8.83 2.74
C GLU A 79 -13.19 -8.37 3.05
N MET A 80 -12.32 -8.28 2.05
CA MET A 80 -10.95 -7.80 2.20
C MET A 80 -10.89 -6.36 2.71
N LEU A 81 -11.71 -5.48 2.17
CA LEU A 81 -11.81 -4.08 2.62
C LEU A 81 -12.31 -3.97 4.06
N LYS A 82 -13.33 -4.76 4.41
CA LYS A 82 -13.85 -4.83 5.79
C LYS A 82 -12.77 -5.30 6.76
N GLU A 83 -12.03 -6.34 6.40
CA GLU A 83 -10.92 -6.86 7.21
C GLU A 83 -9.82 -5.81 7.37
N PHE A 84 -9.42 -5.14 6.28
CA PHE A 84 -8.44 -4.06 6.33
C PHE A 84 -8.84 -2.96 7.31
N TRP A 85 -10.06 -2.45 7.24
CA TRP A 85 -10.50 -1.38 8.13
C TRP A 85 -10.67 -1.85 9.57
N THR A 86 -11.00 -3.11 9.80
CA THR A 86 -11.06 -3.72 11.13
C THR A 86 -9.66 -3.78 11.75
N LEU A 87 -8.67 -4.25 11.01
CA LEU A 87 -7.27 -4.29 11.44
C LEU A 87 -6.71 -2.87 11.65
N TYR A 88 -7.09 -1.93 10.81
CA TYR A 88 -6.69 -0.53 10.95
C TYR A 88 -7.24 0.09 12.26
N LYS A 89 -8.51 -0.17 12.61
CA LYS A 89 -9.13 0.30 13.87
C LYS A 89 -8.52 -0.33 15.12
N SER A 90 -8.20 -1.63 15.06
CA SER A 90 -7.72 -2.40 16.23
C SER A 90 -6.24 -2.23 16.49
N GLY A 91 -5.49 -1.71 15.52
CA GLY A 91 -4.07 -1.44 15.66
C GLY A 91 -3.76 -0.18 16.47
N PRO A 92 -2.51 -0.01 16.93
CA PRO A 92 -2.07 1.25 17.49
C PRO A 92 -2.25 2.38 16.46
N PRO A 93 -2.41 3.64 16.89
CA PRO A 93 -2.51 4.77 15.99
C PRO A 93 -1.18 4.92 15.23
N GLU A 94 -1.10 4.30 14.08
CA GLU A 94 0.05 4.34 13.18
C GLU A 94 -0.25 5.24 11.99
N ASN A 95 0.77 5.93 11.50
CA ASN A 95 0.68 6.63 10.25
C ASN A 95 0.85 5.64 9.10
N LEU A 96 -0.07 5.64 8.14
CA LEU A 96 0.13 4.91 6.90
C LEU A 96 1.21 5.60 6.06
N ALA A 97 2.14 4.81 5.52
CA ALA A 97 3.12 5.28 4.55
C ALA A 97 2.84 4.63 3.20
N THR A 98 2.77 5.44 2.15
CA THR A 98 2.60 4.96 0.78
C THR A 98 3.63 5.59 -0.14
N TYR A 99 3.72 5.10 -1.36
CA TYR A 99 4.45 5.75 -2.44
C TYR A 99 3.46 6.19 -3.53
N ASN A 100 3.34 7.50 -3.76
CA ASN A 100 2.35 8.13 -4.64
C ASN A 100 0.89 7.76 -4.28
N GLY A 101 0.63 7.48 -3.01
CA GLY A 101 -0.64 6.93 -2.57
C GLY A 101 -1.75 7.94 -2.43
N ARG A 102 -1.42 9.24 -2.30
CA ARG A 102 -2.42 10.32 -2.35
C ARG A 102 -3.13 10.37 -3.69
N LYS A 103 -2.40 10.07 -4.76
CA LYS A 103 -2.95 10.06 -6.11
C LYS A 103 -3.75 8.79 -6.39
N TYR A 104 -3.37 7.66 -5.77
CA TYR A 104 -3.94 6.37 -6.15
C TYR A 104 -4.43 5.53 -4.95
N THR A 105 -3.52 5.10 -4.06
CA THR A 105 -3.81 4.08 -3.03
C THR A 105 -4.98 4.47 -2.14
N ILE A 106 -4.97 5.68 -1.58
CA ILE A 106 -6.01 6.13 -0.65
C ILE A 106 -7.33 6.41 -1.36
N PRO A 107 -7.36 7.14 -2.50
CA PRO A 107 -8.58 7.27 -3.30
C PRO A 107 -9.19 5.93 -3.69
N CYS A 108 -8.38 4.94 -4.09
CA CYS A 108 -8.84 3.61 -4.45
C CYS A 108 -9.51 2.91 -3.24
N LEU A 109 -8.86 2.91 -2.07
CA LEU A 109 -9.45 2.35 -0.85
C LEU A 109 -10.79 3.01 -0.50
N TYR A 110 -10.87 4.34 -0.56
CA TYR A 110 -12.10 5.06 -0.23
C TYR A 110 -13.22 4.77 -1.23
N TRP A 111 -12.91 4.86 -2.51
CA TRP A 111 -13.89 4.62 -3.57
C TRP A 111 -14.41 3.18 -3.56
N ARG A 112 -13.51 2.20 -3.46
CA ARG A 112 -13.90 0.79 -3.40
C ARG A 112 -14.69 0.46 -2.14
N SER A 113 -14.31 1.02 -1.00
CA SER A 113 -15.08 0.87 0.24
C SER A 113 -16.50 1.44 0.10
N ALA A 114 -16.63 2.64 -0.46
CA ALA A 114 -17.95 3.26 -0.70
C ALA A 114 -18.81 2.43 -1.66
N LEU A 115 -18.25 1.94 -2.76
CA LEU A 115 -18.96 1.07 -3.72
C LEU A 115 -19.47 -0.22 -3.10
N HIS A 116 -18.74 -0.78 -2.14
CA HIS A 116 -19.12 -2.02 -1.45
C HIS A 116 -19.91 -1.78 -0.16
N GLY A 117 -20.22 -0.54 0.20
CA GLY A 117 -20.90 -0.20 1.46
C GLY A 117 -20.08 -0.57 2.70
N VAL A 118 -18.75 -0.61 2.59
CA VAL A 118 -17.84 -0.90 3.69
C VAL A 118 -17.52 0.37 4.46
N GLU A 119 -17.70 0.34 5.79
CA GLU A 119 -17.37 1.47 6.66
C GLU A 119 -15.88 1.81 6.62
N ILE A 120 -15.57 3.07 6.32
CA ILE A 120 -14.20 3.60 6.30
C ILE A 120 -13.81 4.01 7.73
N ALA A 121 -12.77 3.38 8.28
CA ALA A 121 -12.34 3.64 9.66
C ALA A 121 -11.70 5.01 9.87
N ASN A 122 -11.12 5.60 8.83
CA ASN A 122 -10.48 6.91 8.89
C ASN A 122 -10.65 7.63 7.55
N THR A 123 -11.41 8.71 7.54
CA THR A 123 -11.66 9.54 6.35
C THR A 123 -10.63 10.67 6.17
N ASP A 124 -9.67 10.80 7.09
CA ASP A 124 -8.69 11.89 7.11
C ASP A 124 -7.32 11.50 6.51
N LEU A 125 -7.23 10.34 5.82
CA LEU A 125 -5.99 9.91 5.18
C LEU A 125 -5.56 10.81 4.01
N LEU A 126 -6.48 11.60 3.43
CA LEU A 126 -6.21 12.62 2.41
C LEU A 126 -6.16 14.05 2.98
N HIS A 127 -5.86 14.19 4.28
CA HIS A 127 -5.71 15.49 4.94
C HIS A 127 -4.77 16.45 4.18
N ASP A 128 -4.68 17.69 4.65
CA ASP A 128 -3.77 18.71 4.09
C ASP A 128 -2.34 18.15 3.95
N ARG A 129 -1.82 18.12 2.72
CA ARG A 129 -0.52 17.51 2.38
C ARG A 129 0.68 18.19 3.05
N TYR A 130 0.51 19.41 3.52
CA TYR A 130 1.57 20.19 4.17
C TYR A 130 1.56 20.07 5.70
N LYS A 131 0.62 19.34 6.25
CA LYS A 131 0.49 19.13 7.71
C LYS A 131 0.77 17.69 8.09
N PRO A 132 1.37 17.44 9.26
CA PRO A 132 1.45 16.10 9.82
C PRO A 132 0.06 15.49 9.96
N GLY A 133 -0.09 14.25 9.57
CA GLY A 133 -1.37 13.56 9.64
C GLY A 133 -1.22 12.04 9.63
N PRO A 134 -2.34 11.32 9.58
CA PRO A 134 -2.36 9.86 9.69
C PRO A 134 -1.81 9.15 8.44
N HIS A 135 -1.44 9.89 7.39
CA HIS A 135 -0.90 9.33 6.17
C HIS A 135 0.28 10.17 5.65
N VAL A 136 1.37 9.49 5.33
CA VAL A 136 2.58 10.05 4.71
C VAL A 136 2.74 9.48 3.32
N ASP A 137 2.64 10.31 2.30
CA ASP A 137 2.99 9.93 0.94
C ASP A 137 4.49 10.21 0.71
N LEU A 138 5.28 9.16 0.64
CA LEU A 138 6.74 9.27 0.50
C LEU A 138 7.15 9.94 -0.81
N ALA A 139 6.41 9.73 -1.92
CA ALA A 139 6.67 10.43 -3.17
C ALA A 139 6.47 11.93 -2.99
N ASP A 140 5.46 12.32 -2.24
CA ASP A 140 5.12 13.71 -1.96
C ASP A 140 6.19 14.41 -1.13
N VAL A 141 6.55 13.82 0.01
CA VAL A 141 7.54 14.42 0.92
C VAL A 141 8.96 14.42 0.35
N LEU A 142 9.34 13.39 -0.41
CA LEU A 142 10.65 13.29 -1.05
C LEU A 142 10.81 14.25 -2.24
N THR A 143 9.71 14.67 -2.85
CA THR A 143 9.73 15.64 -3.95
C THR A 143 9.37 17.05 -3.50
N TYR A 144 9.40 17.32 -2.20
CA TYR A 144 9.02 18.61 -1.62
C TYR A 144 7.62 19.05 -2.09
N HIS A 145 6.66 18.11 -1.97
CA HIS A 145 5.25 18.29 -2.34
C HIS A 145 5.02 18.64 -3.82
N GLY A 146 5.80 18.00 -4.70
CA GLY A 146 5.67 18.16 -6.14
C GLY A 146 6.55 19.25 -6.76
N LEU A 147 7.48 19.82 -5.99
CA LEU A 147 8.49 20.73 -6.54
C LEU A 147 9.44 20.02 -7.51
N LEU A 148 9.75 18.76 -7.21
CA LEU A 148 10.55 17.88 -8.08
C LEU A 148 9.65 16.88 -8.78
N ARG A 149 10.08 16.40 -9.95
CA ARG A 149 9.41 15.28 -10.63
C ARG A 149 9.49 14.03 -9.75
N ILE A 150 8.35 13.35 -9.57
CA ILE A 150 8.27 12.08 -8.82
C ILE A 150 9.07 11.01 -9.60
N PRO A 151 10.13 10.41 -9.02
CA PRO A 151 10.82 9.27 -9.62
C PRO A 151 9.92 8.02 -9.59
N THR A 152 10.26 6.98 -10.32
CA THR A 152 9.64 5.67 -10.09
C THR A 152 10.14 5.06 -8.79
N LEU A 153 9.34 4.19 -8.17
CA LEU A 153 9.75 3.47 -6.95
C LEU A 153 11.08 2.72 -7.16
N ALA A 154 11.25 2.11 -8.34
CA ALA A 154 12.46 1.39 -8.72
C ALA A 154 13.71 2.29 -8.76
N VAL A 155 13.59 3.49 -9.32
CA VAL A 155 14.69 4.47 -9.36
C VAL A 155 15.09 4.87 -7.95
N LEU A 156 14.12 5.16 -7.08
CA LEU A 156 14.41 5.54 -5.70
C LEU A 156 15.01 4.40 -4.90
N ALA A 157 14.47 3.18 -5.04
CA ALA A 157 15.02 1.99 -4.40
C ALA A 157 16.47 1.73 -4.81
N ALA A 158 16.79 1.84 -6.11
CA ALA A 158 18.15 1.69 -6.63
C ALA A 158 19.12 2.72 -6.01
N GLN A 159 18.72 3.98 -5.87
CA GLN A 159 19.54 5.02 -5.23
C GLN A 159 19.83 4.73 -3.74
N LEU A 160 18.94 4.01 -3.09
CA LEU A 160 19.05 3.64 -1.67
C LEU A 160 19.62 2.22 -1.46
N ASN A 161 20.04 1.53 -2.53
CA ASN A 161 20.49 0.13 -2.52
C ASN A 161 19.44 -0.84 -1.92
N ILE A 162 18.16 -0.57 -2.19
CA ILE A 162 17.04 -1.42 -1.79
C ILE A 162 16.69 -2.32 -2.97
N ALA A 163 16.65 -3.64 -2.73
CA ALA A 163 16.27 -4.61 -3.76
C ALA A 163 14.77 -4.48 -4.10
N MET A 164 14.45 -4.46 -5.39
CA MET A 164 13.08 -4.49 -5.87
C MET A 164 12.56 -5.94 -5.97
N PRO A 165 11.24 -6.16 -5.83
CA PRO A 165 10.62 -7.43 -6.09
C PRO A 165 10.92 -7.95 -7.50
N SER A 166 10.96 -9.28 -7.66
CA SER A 166 11.28 -9.92 -8.94
C SER A 166 10.17 -9.78 -9.99
N ILE A 167 8.92 -9.65 -9.55
CA ILE A 167 7.78 -9.40 -10.45
C ILE A 167 7.56 -7.88 -10.48
N PRO A 168 7.74 -7.23 -11.64
CA PRO A 168 7.54 -5.79 -11.76
C PRO A 168 6.07 -5.42 -11.67
N GLU A 169 5.80 -4.21 -11.18
CA GLU A 169 4.47 -3.59 -11.33
C GLU A 169 4.12 -3.43 -12.81
N GLY A 170 2.83 -3.37 -13.10
CA GLY A 170 2.32 -3.11 -14.44
C GLY A 170 1.73 -4.34 -15.10
N ASP A 171 1.90 -4.45 -16.41
CA ASP A 171 1.21 -5.44 -17.24
C ASP A 171 1.44 -6.89 -16.80
N THR A 172 2.65 -7.24 -16.37
CA THR A 172 2.97 -8.59 -15.88
C THR A 172 2.12 -8.94 -14.65
N THR A 173 2.09 -8.06 -13.66
CA THR A 173 1.26 -8.26 -12.46
C THR A 173 -0.23 -8.30 -12.82
N GLN A 174 -0.70 -7.45 -13.74
CA GLN A 174 -2.07 -7.46 -14.23
C GLN A 174 -2.46 -8.78 -14.87
N GLN A 175 -1.60 -9.31 -15.74
CA GLN A 175 -1.82 -10.61 -16.40
C GLN A 175 -1.89 -11.75 -15.38
N MET A 176 -1.01 -11.75 -14.38
CA MET A 176 -1.01 -12.76 -13.31
C MET A 176 -2.27 -12.68 -12.44
N ILE A 177 -2.71 -11.48 -12.06
CA ILE A 177 -3.95 -11.28 -11.29
C ILE A 177 -5.15 -11.78 -12.10
N ASN A 178 -5.26 -11.39 -13.37
CA ASN A 178 -6.34 -11.81 -14.25
C ASN A 178 -6.36 -13.34 -14.41
N ALA A 179 -5.20 -13.97 -14.59
CA ALA A 179 -5.10 -15.43 -14.66
C ALA A 179 -5.52 -16.10 -13.35
N ALA A 180 -5.12 -15.55 -12.20
CA ALA A 180 -5.48 -16.08 -10.88
C ALA A 180 -6.99 -15.94 -10.58
N LEU A 181 -7.64 -14.92 -11.11
CA LEU A 181 -9.09 -14.71 -10.94
C LEU A 181 -9.91 -15.65 -11.83
N VAL A 182 -9.41 -16.00 -13.02
CA VAL A 182 -10.10 -16.93 -13.95
C VAL A 182 -9.91 -18.38 -13.52
N ALA A 183 -8.69 -18.74 -13.15
CA ALA A 183 -8.33 -20.10 -12.72
C ALA A 183 -7.45 -20.02 -11.44
N PRO A 184 -8.07 -19.94 -10.26
CA PRO A 184 -7.35 -19.83 -9.00
C PRO A 184 -6.32 -20.95 -8.82
N ASN A 185 -5.05 -20.56 -8.68
CA ASN A 185 -3.93 -21.47 -8.44
C ASN A 185 -3.17 -21.02 -7.20
N ALA A 186 -3.07 -21.88 -6.20
CA ALA A 186 -2.46 -21.56 -4.92
C ALA A 186 -1.02 -21.05 -5.06
N ALA A 187 -0.20 -21.65 -5.94
CA ALA A 187 1.18 -21.21 -6.15
C ALA A 187 1.26 -19.79 -6.74
N MET A 188 0.38 -19.47 -7.71
CA MET A 188 0.32 -18.12 -8.29
C MET A 188 -0.19 -17.09 -7.27
N LEU A 189 -1.21 -17.44 -6.49
CA LEU A 189 -1.74 -16.57 -5.43
C LEU A 189 -0.71 -16.30 -4.35
N GLN A 190 0.04 -17.33 -3.93
CA GLN A 190 1.17 -17.16 -2.98
C GLN A 190 2.27 -16.27 -3.55
N MET A 191 2.60 -16.44 -4.83
CA MET A 191 3.61 -15.63 -5.51
C MET A 191 3.18 -14.16 -5.59
N LEU A 192 1.92 -13.87 -5.91
CA LEU A 192 1.35 -12.51 -5.89
C LEU A 192 1.33 -11.93 -4.46
N ALA A 193 0.94 -12.73 -3.46
CA ALA A 193 0.95 -12.29 -2.07
C ALA A 193 2.36 -11.94 -1.59
N LYS A 194 3.34 -12.80 -1.89
CA LYS A 194 4.76 -12.55 -1.59
C LYS A 194 5.23 -11.26 -2.25
N ASN A 195 4.96 -11.09 -3.54
CA ASN A 195 5.34 -9.91 -4.29
C ASN A 195 4.77 -8.62 -3.68
N GLY A 196 3.49 -8.61 -3.29
CA GLY A 196 2.88 -7.46 -2.64
C GLY A 196 3.49 -7.13 -1.28
N VAL A 197 3.86 -8.13 -0.48
CA VAL A 197 4.60 -7.95 0.78
C VAL A 197 5.99 -7.37 0.52
N GLU A 198 6.68 -7.83 -0.51
CA GLU A 198 7.99 -7.30 -0.91
C GLU A 198 7.90 -5.82 -1.32
N TYR A 199 6.87 -5.41 -2.09
CA TYR A 199 6.64 -4.00 -2.42
C TYR A 199 6.34 -3.15 -1.18
N ALA A 200 5.51 -3.64 -0.26
CA ALA A 200 5.29 -2.97 1.03
C ALA A 200 6.59 -2.83 1.82
N GLY A 201 7.46 -3.84 1.76
CA GLY A 201 8.80 -3.83 2.36
C GLY A 201 9.72 -2.76 1.76
N VAL A 202 9.71 -2.56 0.45
CA VAL A 202 10.45 -1.47 -0.22
C VAL A 202 9.97 -0.12 0.30
N ILE A 203 8.64 0.10 0.36
CA ILE A 203 8.05 1.34 0.88
C ILE A 203 8.47 1.57 2.34
N ALA A 204 8.45 0.53 3.18
CA ALA A 204 8.87 0.61 4.58
C ALA A 204 10.33 1.02 4.72
N GLN A 205 11.23 0.44 3.93
CA GLN A 205 12.66 0.75 3.95
C GLN A 205 12.92 2.20 3.51
N ILE A 206 12.25 2.67 2.46
CA ILE A 206 12.34 4.07 2.00
C ILE A 206 11.81 5.01 3.09
N GLY A 207 10.70 4.67 3.74
CA GLY A 207 10.13 5.44 4.85
C GLY A 207 11.07 5.54 6.04
N ALA A 208 11.70 4.42 6.42
CA ALA A 208 12.71 4.38 7.48
C ALA A 208 13.93 5.24 7.14
N HIS A 209 14.41 5.18 5.89
CA HIS A 209 15.51 6.00 5.41
C HIS A 209 15.15 7.49 5.44
N TRP A 210 13.96 7.87 4.94
CA TRP A 210 13.46 9.24 4.97
C TRP A 210 13.40 9.79 6.41
N ARG A 211 12.82 9.05 7.35
CA ARG A 211 12.75 9.50 8.76
C ARG A 211 14.13 9.67 9.38
N LYS A 212 15.03 8.74 9.12
CA LYS A 212 16.37 8.77 9.73
C LYS A 212 17.22 9.93 9.21
N GLN A 213 17.17 10.22 7.92
CA GLN A 213 18.12 11.11 7.27
C GLN A 213 17.53 12.48 6.94
N LEU A 214 16.29 12.54 6.47
CA LEU A 214 15.69 13.75 5.90
C LEU A 214 14.73 14.46 6.84
N HIS A 215 13.93 13.71 7.60
CA HIS A 215 12.94 14.32 8.51
C HIS A 215 13.59 15.16 9.63
N LYS A 216 14.79 14.81 10.08
CA LYS A 216 15.53 15.56 11.10
C LYS A 216 16.01 16.93 10.62
N THR A 217 16.14 17.11 9.32
CA THR A 217 16.62 18.34 8.69
C THR A 217 15.50 19.27 8.21
N ALA A 218 14.32 18.75 7.91
CA ALA A 218 13.22 19.52 7.33
C ALA A 218 12.39 20.32 8.35
N TYR A 219 12.57 20.09 9.65
CA TYR A 219 11.79 20.72 10.74
C TYR A 219 12.68 21.37 11.83
N ARG A 220 13.88 21.79 11.48
CA ARG A 220 14.71 22.69 12.29
C ARG A 220 14.59 24.15 11.74
#